data_a4ff4007f3933bcc6117adeac2c5b055
#
_entry.id   a4ff4007f3933bcc6117adeac2c5b055
#
_cell.length_a   1.000
_cell.length_b   1.000
_cell.length_c   1.000
_cell.angle_alpha   90.00
_cell.angle_beta   90.00
_cell.angle_gamma   90.00
#
_symmetry.space_group_name_H-M   'P 1'
#
loop_
_entity.id
_entity.type
_entity.pdbx_description
1 polymer ?
#
loop_
_entity_poly.entity_id
_entity_poly.type
_entity_poly.pdbx_seq_one_letter_code
_entity_poly.pdbx_strand_id
1 'polypeptide(L)'
;MEAQKTRARASSQFGAVSKKLNLDGYIATSFLGYEHNSADSRVIAILQNDKPVNTLDNGDQAIVILDQTPFYAESGGQIGDVGDLTLGDSKFQISDTQKQGDVYLHVGLLSSGQLSVGDSIHAVIDSEHRQAVMLNHSSTHLMHEALRQVLGEHVQQKGSLVDAEKLRFDFSHYQPLTKDEIIQIETWVNDQIRLNLPTSSKLMDMDEAKETGAMALFGEKYGDVVRVLSIGSDSVELCGGTHGQRTGDIGLFKMILETGTASGVRRIEAVTGDDAVRRFIDCENKVEDAAQALKSSRDDLVDRIQQLQTSLRVQEKELIAFKSKAASQAGGDLI
;
A
#
# COMPACT_ATOMS: atom_id res chain seq x y z
N MET A 1 -5.09 -2.36 -20.66
CA MET A 1 -3.72 -2.71 -20.21
C MET A 1 -2.67 -1.65 -20.56
N GLU A 2 -2.63 -1.11 -21.80
CA GLU A 2 -1.65 -0.05 -22.15
C GLU A 2 -1.87 1.28 -21.44
N ALA A 3 -3.10 1.72 -21.28
CA ALA A 3 -3.41 2.97 -20.57
C ALA A 3 -3.02 2.94 -19.07
N GLN A 4 -3.04 1.78 -18.43
CA GLN A 4 -2.60 1.58 -17.06
C GLN A 4 -1.07 1.56 -16.95
N LYS A 5 -0.39 0.95 -17.93
CA LYS A 5 1.08 1.02 -18.04
C LYS A 5 1.57 2.44 -18.33
N THR A 6 0.81 3.22 -19.10
CA THR A 6 1.15 4.60 -19.44
C THR A 6 0.96 5.53 -18.23
N ARG A 7 -0.10 5.33 -17.41
CA ARG A 7 -0.30 6.07 -16.15
C ARG A 7 0.76 5.70 -15.10
N ALA A 8 1.07 4.41 -14.95
CA ALA A 8 2.15 3.97 -14.04
C ALA A 8 3.54 4.49 -14.49
N ARG A 9 3.80 4.59 -15.81
CA ARG A 9 5.02 5.21 -16.33
C ARG A 9 5.04 6.72 -16.18
N ALA A 10 3.90 7.41 -16.30
CA ALA A 10 3.81 8.87 -16.11
C ALA A 10 3.99 9.25 -14.63
N SER A 11 3.46 8.47 -13.68
CA SER A 11 3.73 8.64 -12.25
C SER A 11 5.16 8.25 -11.86
N SER A 12 5.78 7.30 -12.54
CA SER A 12 7.18 6.90 -12.28
C SER A 12 8.23 7.79 -12.96
N GLN A 13 7.84 8.70 -13.86
CA GLN A 13 8.80 9.62 -14.48
C GLN A 13 9.28 10.73 -13.54
N PHE A 14 8.61 10.95 -12.41
CA PHE A 14 9.00 11.96 -11.42
C PHE A 14 9.45 11.40 -10.05
N GLY A 15 9.31 10.10 -9.78
CA GLY A 15 9.49 9.55 -8.44
C GLY A 15 10.69 8.62 -8.25
N ALA A 16 11.35 8.16 -9.27
CA ALA A 16 12.48 7.27 -9.07
C ALA A 16 13.79 8.04 -9.27
N VAL A 17 14.54 8.27 -8.19
CA VAL A 17 15.99 8.53 -8.30
C VAL A 17 16.62 7.23 -8.84
N SER A 18 16.45 6.99 -10.14
CA SER A 18 16.88 5.75 -10.81
C SER A 18 18.39 5.68 -11.00
N LYS A 19 19.11 6.73 -10.64
CA LYS A 19 20.57 6.84 -10.70
C LYS A 19 21.16 7.02 -9.31
N LYS A 20 22.21 6.27 -9.03
CA LYS A 20 23.05 6.50 -7.86
C LYS A 20 23.66 7.91 -7.97
N LEU A 21 23.15 8.82 -7.13
CA LEU A 21 23.70 10.18 -7.03
C LEU A 21 25.10 10.13 -6.42
N ASN A 22 25.98 11.05 -6.82
CA ASN A 22 27.22 11.24 -6.10
C ASN A 22 26.92 12.11 -4.85
N LEU A 23 26.84 11.45 -3.70
CA LEU A 23 26.58 12.09 -2.40
C LEU A 23 27.84 12.11 -1.52
N ASP A 24 29.02 11.93 -2.10
CA ASP A 24 30.29 11.99 -1.38
C ASP A 24 30.47 13.39 -0.74
N GLY A 25 30.67 13.40 0.58
CA GLY A 25 30.83 14.63 1.34
C GLY A 25 29.55 15.21 1.95
N TYR A 26 28.37 14.66 1.66
CA TYR A 26 27.17 15.03 2.39
C TYR A 26 27.10 14.30 3.74
N ILE A 27 26.65 15.04 4.76
CA ILE A 27 26.46 14.48 6.10
C ILE A 27 25.17 13.63 6.16
N ALA A 28 25.16 12.64 7.04
CA ALA A 28 23.98 11.83 7.30
C ALA A 28 22.83 12.71 7.81
N THR A 29 21.62 12.45 7.33
CA THR A 29 20.41 13.13 7.79
C THR A 29 19.91 12.46 9.08
N SER A 30 19.62 13.25 10.11
CA SER A 30 19.01 12.74 11.35
C SER A 30 17.50 12.52 11.14
N PHE A 31 17.00 11.29 11.30
CA PHE A 31 15.60 10.98 11.16
C PHE A 31 14.85 11.15 12.49
N LEU A 32 13.84 12.01 12.50
CA LEU A 32 13.01 12.33 13.67
C LEU A 32 11.58 11.78 13.59
N GLY A 33 11.22 11.18 12.47
CA GLY A 33 9.83 10.87 12.09
C GLY A 33 9.18 9.68 12.81
N TYR A 34 9.86 9.05 13.78
CA TYR A 34 9.20 8.11 14.68
C TYR A 34 8.40 8.83 15.78
N GLU A 35 8.82 10.02 16.19
CA GLU A 35 8.25 10.76 17.30
C GLU A 35 7.61 12.09 16.89
N HIS A 36 8.05 12.65 15.74
CA HIS A 36 7.68 13.99 15.30
C HIS A 36 7.13 14.00 13.88
N ASN A 37 6.01 14.69 13.68
CA ASN A 37 5.42 14.93 12.35
C ASN A 37 5.92 16.25 11.72
N SER A 38 6.68 17.05 12.46
CA SER A 38 7.31 18.28 11.98
C SER A 38 8.64 18.52 12.68
N ALA A 39 9.52 19.28 12.02
CA ALA A 39 10.80 19.70 12.58
C ALA A 39 11.28 20.98 11.91
N ASP A 40 12.03 21.81 12.65
CA ASP A 40 12.84 22.86 12.06
C ASP A 40 14.14 22.23 11.56
N SER A 41 14.46 22.45 10.30
CA SER A 41 15.56 21.79 9.59
C SER A 41 16.36 22.80 8.80
N ARG A 42 17.61 22.45 8.48
CA ARG A 42 18.46 23.27 7.62
C ARG A 42 18.66 22.63 6.27
N VAL A 43 18.54 23.40 5.21
CA VAL A 43 18.85 22.96 3.84
C VAL A 43 20.35 22.82 3.68
N ILE A 44 20.82 21.57 3.53
CA ILE A 44 22.24 21.25 3.38
C ILE A 44 22.66 21.30 1.91
N ALA A 45 21.78 20.82 1.03
CA ALA A 45 22.02 20.84 -0.42
C ALA A 45 20.72 20.82 -1.20
N ILE A 46 20.81 21.28 -2.43
CA ILE A 46 19.73 21.24 -3.42
C ILE A 46 20.31 20.64 -4.71
N LEU A 47 19.63 19.65 -5.28
CA LEU A 47 20.01 19.03 -6.54
C LEU A 47 18.92 19.25 -7.58
N GLN A 48 19.26 19.84 -8.69
CA GLN A 48 18.39 20.01 -9.86
C GLN A 48 19.01 19.31 -11.06
N ASN A 49 18.26 18.37 -11.66
CA ASN A 49 18.78 17.50 -12.74
C ASN A 49 20.11 16.80 -12.35
N ASP A 50 20.16 16.24 -11.16
CA ASP A 50 21.31 15.53 -10.56
C ASP A 50 22.56 16.43 -10.35
N LYS A 51 22.44 17.75 -10.43
CA LYS A 51 23.53 18.69 -10.21
C LYS A 51 23.25 19.62 -9.04
N PRO A 52 24.25 19.93 -8.21
CA PRO A 52 24.08 20.86 -7.12
C PRO A 52 23.81 22.28 -7.64
N VAL A 53 22.82 22.91 -7.00
CA VAL A 53 22.47 24.33 -7.20
C VAL A 53 22.38 25.00 -5.83
N ASN A 54 22.54 26.32 -5.80
CA ASN A 54 22.49 27.07 -4.55
C ASN A 54 21.08 27.55 -4.19
N THR A 55 20.22 27.75 -5.21
CA THR A 55 18.91 28.37 -5.04
C THR A 55 17.91 27.76 -6.03
N LEU A 56 16.64 27.66 -5.60
CA LEU A 56 15.48 27.33 -6.43
C LEU A 56 14.57 28.53 -6.53
N ASP A 57 13.98 28.71 -7.69
CA ASP A 57 12.90 29.65 -7.95
C ASP A 57 11.55 28.94 -8.11
N ASN A 58 10.47 29.71 -8.02
CA ASN A 58 9.11 29.18 -8.14
C ASN A 58 8.92 28.42 -9.46
N GLY A 59 8.41 27.19 -9.35
CA GLY A 59 8.21 26.25 -10.46
C GLY A 59 9.36 25.26 -10.65
N ASP A 60 10.46 25.38 -9.92
CA ASP A 60 11.60 24.49 -10.00
C ASP A 60 11.30 23.15 -9.32
N GLN A 61 11.61 22.07 -10.02
CA GLN A 61 11.65 20.71 -9.46
C GLN A 61 13.06 20.38 -9.01
N ALA A 62 13.19 19.78 -7.82
CA ALA A 62 14.49 19.48 -7.24
C ALA A 62 14.42 18.36 -6.20
N ILE A 63 15.60 17.95 -5.76
CA ILE A 63 15.81 17.16 -4.54
C ILE A 63 16.42 18.07 -3.49
N VAL A 64 15.80 18.17 -2.33
CA VAL A 64 16.31 18.91 -1.18
C VAL A 64 16.87 17.93 -0.15
N ILE A 65 18.07 18.21 0.36
CA ILE A 65 18.74 17.44 1.41
C ILE A 65 18.76 18.30 2.68
N LEU A 66 18.33 17.73 3.79
CA LEU A 66 18.23 18.38 5.10
C LEU A 66 19.22 17.75 6.09
N ASP A 67 19.60 18.50 7.12
CA ASP A 67 20.40 18.01 8.25
C ASP A 67 19.61 17.04 9.13
N GLN A 68 18.32 17.31 9.32
CA GLN A 68 17.36 16.46 10.03
C GLN A 68 15.99 16.49 9.36
N THR A 69 15.18 15.44 9.56
CA THR A 69 13.89 15.35 8.86
C THR A 69 12.87 14.52 9.63
N PRO A 70 11.56 14.92 9.63
CA PRO A 70 10.47 14.06 10.07
C PRO A 70 10.00 13.08 8.99
N PHE A 71 10.45 13.22 7.73
CA PHE A 71 9.99 12.45 6.60
C PHE A 71 10.63 11.06 6.58
N TYR A 72 9.81 10.00 6.61
CA TYR A 72 10.25 8.64 6.38
C TYR A 72 10.65 8.47 4.92
N ALA A 73 11.82 7.93 4.68
CA ALA A 73 12.26 7.61 3.31
C ALA A 73 11.84 6.18 2.94
N GLU A 74 11.44 5.97 1.68
CA GLU A 74 11.04 4.67 1.15
C GLU A 74 12.04 3.58 1.54
N SER A 75 11.55 2.57 2.26
CA SER A 75 12.35 1.44 2.74
C SER A 75 11.45 0.29 3.16
N GLY A 76 11.94 -0.97 3.04
CA GLY A 76 11.25 -2.16 3.55
C GLY A 76 9.85 -2.37 2.95
N GLY A 77 9.58 -1.81 1.77
CA GLY A 77 8.27 -1.87 1.11
C GLY A 77 7.28 -0.79 1.54
N GLN A 78 7.58 0.03 2.55
CA GLN A 78 6.82 1.23 2.86
C GLN A 78 7.27 2.39 1.97
N ILE A 79 6.33 3.10 1.35
CA ILE A 79 6.61 4.31 0.55
C ILE A 79 7.15 5.45 1.39
N GLY A 80 7.82 6.40 0.74
CA GLY A 80 8.27 7.64 1.35
C GLY A 80 7.13 8.58 1.73
N ASP A 81 7.37 9.42 2.74
CA ASP A 81 6.41 10.45 3.11
C ASP A 81 6.35 11.58 2.11
N VAL A 82 5.21 12.23 2.11
CA VAL A 82 4.92 13.46 1.38
C VAL A 82 4.61 14.60 2.36
N GLY A 83 4.66 15.84 1.91
CA GLY A 83 4.37 17.01 2.74
C GLY A 83 5.04 18.28 2.23
N ASP A 84 5.39 19.19 3.14
CA ASP A 84 5.83 20.53 2.76
C ASP A 84 7.07 20.97 3.54
N LEU A 85 7.96 21.72 2.87
CA LEU A 85 8.98 22.56 3.51
C LEU A 85 8.56 24.02 3.34
N THR A 86 8.54 24.78 4.43
CA THR A 86 8.07 26.17 4.41
C THR A 86 9.10 27.12 5.00
N LEU A 87 9.20 28.32 4.40
CA LEU A 87 10.03 29.42 4.88
C LEU A 87 9.36 30.76 4.50
N GLY A 88 8.68 31.42 5.45
CA GLY A 88 7.85 32.59 5.14
C GLY A 88 6.79 32.25 4.10
N ASP A 89 6.83 32.94 2.95
CA ASP A 89 5.92 32.71 1.82
C ASP A 89 6.42 31.63 0.85
N SER A 90 7.61 31.07 1.08
CA SER A 90 8.18 30.02 0.24
C SER A 90 7.65 28.67 0.67
N LYS A 91 7.26 27.86 -0.33
CA LYS A 91 6.72 26.51 -0.11
C LYS A 91 7.28 25.52 -1.13
N PHE A 92 8.00 24.51 -0.64
CA PHE A 92 8.45 23.37 -1.43
C PHE A 92 7.59 22.15 -1.09
N GLN A 93 6.86 21.62 -2.08
CA GLN A 93 5.96 20.49 -1.93
C GLN A 93 6.73 19.20 -2.21
N ILE A 94 6.82 18.33 -1.20
CA ILE A 94 7.47 17.02 -1.29
C ILE A 94 6.46 16.00 -1.80
N SER A 95 6.76 15.39 -2.92
CA SER A 95 5.95 14.32 -3.54
C SER A 95 6.47 12.91 -3.25
N ASP A 96 7.71 12.78 -2.78
CA ASP A 96 8.33 11.52 -2.41
C ASP A 96 9.57 11.77 -1.54
N THR A 97 9.86 10.84 -0.63
CA THR A 97 11.08 10.84 0.19
C THR A 97 11.82 9.53 0.02
N GLN A 98 13.04 9.61 -0.48
CA GLN A 98 13.92 8.45 -0.70
C GLN A 98 15.19 8.58 0.13
N LYS A 99 16.00 7.52 0.19
CA LYS A 99 17.32 7.60 0.80
C LYS A 99 18.39 6.88 -0.02
N GLN A 100 19.61 7.41 0.05
CA GLN A 100 20.79 6.74 -0.47
C GLN A 100 21.86 6.73 0.62
N GLY A 101 22.15 5.55 1.17
CA GLY A 101 22.89 5.45 2.42
C GLY A 101 22.11 6.11 3.56
N ASP A 102 22.76 7.02 4.28
CA ASP A 102 22.16 7.75 5.41
C ASP A 102 21.68 9.15 5.03
N VAL A 103 21.67 9.50 3.73
CA VAL A 103 21.20 10.79 3.23
C VAL A 103 19.76 10.68 2.74
N TYR A 104 18.85 11.52 3.25
CA TYR A 104 17.46 11.58 2.87
C TYR A 104 17.25 12.59 1.74
N LEU A 105 16.53 12.17 0.71
CA LEU A 105 16.32 12.88 -0.55
C LEU A 105 14.83 13.27 -0.64
N HIS A 106 14.53 14.54 -0.40
CA HIS A 106 13.17 15.07 -0.46
C HIS A 106 12.91 15.55 -1.90
N VAL A 107 12.18 14.75 -2.67
CA VAL A 107 11.86 15.01 -4.09
C VAL A 107 10.61 15.87 -4.16
N GLY A 108 10.65 16.99 -4.88
CA GLY A 108 9.48 17.86 -4.93
C GLY A 108 9.60 19.04 -5.88
N LEU A 109 8.69 19.99 -5.67
CA LEU A 109 8.50 21.19 -6.49
C LEU A 109 8.42 22.43 -5.58
N LEU A 110 9.17 23.48 -5.89
CA LEU A 110 8.96 24.78 -5.26
C LEU A 110 7.72 25.46 -5.85
N SER A 111 6.63 25.45 -5.09
CA SER A 111 5.32 25.97 -5.54
C SER A 111 5.13 27.45 -5.29
N SER A 112 5.95 28.08 -4.44
CA SER A 112 6.00 29.53 -4.24
C SER A 112 7.31 29.98 -3.62
N GLY A 113 7.69 31.21 -3.86
CA GLY A 113 8.85 31.88 -3.25
C GLY A 113 10.20 31.44 -3.82
N GLN A 114 11.21 31.41 -2.96
CA GLN A 114 12.58 31.01 -3.24
C GLN A 114 13.13 30.17 -2.10
N LEU A 115 14.00 29.19 -2.39
CA LEU A 115 14.66 28.35 -1.39
C LEU A 115 16.15 28.25 -1.70
N SER A 116 17.00 28.45 -0.69
CA SER A 116 18.46 28.45 -0.84
C SER A 116 19.14 27.47 0.11
N VAL A 117 20.32 27.02 -0.29
CA VAL A 117 21.21 26.24 0.59
C VAL A 117 21.58 27.09 1.80
N GLY A 118 21.44 26.52 2.99
CA GLY A 118 21.68 27.19 4.26
C GLY A 118 20.44 27.74 4.94
N ASP A 119 19.30 27.78 4.24
CA ASP A 119 18.03 28.25 4.82
C ASP A 119 17.58 27.34 5.98
N SER A 120 16.99 27.98 7.01
CA SER A 120 16.29 27.28 8.08
C SER A 120 14.81 27.22 7.73
N ILE A 121 14.29 26.01 7.57
CA ILE A 121 12.92 25.73 7.08
C ILE A 121 12.14 24.96 8.12
N HIS A 122 10.82 25.05 8.05
CA HIS A 122 9.92 24.18 8.80
C HIS A 122 9.43 23.05 7.90
N ALA A 123 9.79 21.83 8.27
CA ALA A 123 9.47 20.59 7.56
C ALA A 123 8.25 19.93 8.20
N VAL A 124 7.19 19.66 7.43
CA VAL A 124 5.92 19.08 7.94
C VAL A 124 5.47 17.99 7.00
N ILE A 125 5.27 16.78 7.55
CA ILE A 125 4.70 15.67 6.77
C ILE A 125 3.19 15.83 6.61
N ASP A 126 2.63 15.24 5.55
CA ASP A 126 1.19 15.01 5.44
C ASP A 126 0.78 13.92 6.46
N SER A 127 0.19 14.36 7.57
CA SER A 127 -0.15 13.47 8.67
C SER A 127 -1.28 12.50 8.34
N GLU A 128 -2.21 12.86 7.44
CA GLU A 128 -3.28 11.96 7.01
C GLU A 128 -2.71 10.84 6.12
N HIS A 129 -1.84 11.21 5.17
CA HIS A 129 -1.14 10.26 4.32
C HIS A 129 -0.27 9.29 5.17
N ARG A 130 0.56 9.83 6.08
CA ARG A 130 1.37 9.02 7.00
C ARG A 130 0.51 8.08 7.84
N GLN A 131 -0.60 8.55 8.39
CA GLN A 131 -1.49 7.72 9.20
C GLN A 131 -2.03 6.55 8.38
N ALA A 132 -2.53 6.78 7.16
CA ALA A 132 -3.03 5.72 6.29
C ALA A 132 -1.95 4.67 5.99
N VAL A 133 -0.71 5.10 5.67
CA VAL A 133 0.44 4.21 5.47
C VAL A 133 0.74 3.39 6.72
N MET A 134 0.75 4.01 7.91
CA MET A 134 1.00 3.33 9.19
C MET A 134 -0.04 2.25 9.50
N LEU A 135 -1.33 2.50 9.21
CA LEU A 135 -2.41 1.54 9.41
C LEU A 135 -2.24 0.33 8.48
N ASN A 136 -1.96 0.58 7.19
CA ASN A 136 -1.68 -0.47 6.21
C ASN A 136 -0.43 -1.26 6.59
N HIS A 137 0.62 -0.60 7.09
CA HIS A 137 1.86 -1.29 7.48
C HIS A 137 1.64 -2.17 8.72
N SER A 138 0.98 -1.66 9.75
CA SER A 138 0.66 -2.46 10.93
C SER A 138 -0.22 -3.67 10.60
N SER A 139 -1.16 -3.50 9.67
CA SER A 139 -2.01 -4.59 9.18
C SER A 139 -1.23 -5.63 8.37
N THR A 140 -0.15 -5.23 7.70
CA THR A 140 0.71 -6.16 6.97
C THR A 140 1.34 -7.17 7.93
N HIS A 141 1.82 -6.73 9.08
CA HIS A 141 2.38 -7.61 10.11
C HIS A 141 1.32 -8.54 10.73
N LEU A 142 0.15 -8.01 11.08
CA LEU A 142 -0.95 -8.84 11.59
C LEU A 142 -1.40 -9.88 10.55
N MET A 143 -1.51 -9.48 9.29
CA MET A 143 -1.87 -10.41 8.21
C MET A 143 -0.77 -11.46 7.98
N HIS A 144 0.51 -11.10 8.06
CA HIS A 144 1.62 -12.05 7.94
C HIS A 144 1.54 -13.13 9.01
N GLU A 145 1.29 -12.75 10.26
CA GLU A 145 1.09 -13.70 11.36
C GLU A 145 -0.17 -14.56 11.14
N ALA A 146 -1.30 -13.97 10.74
CA ALA A 146 -2.51 -14.72 10.41
C ALA A 146 -2.29 -15.76 9.31
N LEU A 147 -1.55 -15.40 8.26
CA LEU A 147 -1.18 -16.31 7.19
C LEU A 147 -0.35 -17.50 7.70
N ARG A 148 0.59 -17.26 8.61
CA ARG A 148 1.40 -18.32 9.22
C ARG A 148 0.56 -19.25 10.09
N GLN A 149 -0.36 -18.71 10.86
CA GLN A 149 -1.25 -19.51 11.71
C GLN A 149 -2.22 -20.37 10.89
N VAL A 150 -2.78 -19.83 9.80
CA VAL A 150 -3.78 -20.53 8.99
C VAL A 150 -3.14 -21.49 7.98
N LEU A 151 -2.06 -21.07 7.31
CA LEU A 151 -1.45 -21.83 6.21
C LEU A 151 -0.20 -22.61 6.65
N GLY A 152 0.45 -22.21 7.74
CA GLY A 152 1.63 -22.85 8.31
C GLY A 152 2.91 -22.03 8.23
N GLU A 153 3.94 -22.46 8.95
CA GLU A 153 5.22 -21.76 9.14
C GLU A 153 6.07 -21.59 7.86
N HIS A 154 5.74 -22.28 6.77
CA HIS A 154 6.39 -22.12 5.48
C HIS A 154 6.10 -20.79 4.81
N VAL A 155 5.09 -20.06 5.29
CA VAL A 155 4.77 -18.71 4.81
C VAL A 155 5.90 -17.76 5.18
N GLN A 156 6.53 -17.18 4.15
CA GLN A 156 7.59 -16.20 4.27
C GLN A 156 7.34 -15.06 3.29
N GLN A 157 7.60 -13.83 3.71
CA GLN A 157 7.55 -12.67 2.82
C GLN A 157 8.51 -12.84 1.64
N LYS A 158 8.04 -12.55 0.43
CA LYS A 158 8.82 -12.48 -0.82
C LYS A 158 8.83 -11.09 -1.41
N GLY A 159 7.94 -10.22 -0.97
CA GLY A 159 7.85 -8.83 -1.33
C GLY A 159 6.73 -8.14 -0.56
N SER A 160 6.86 -6.83 -0.39
CA SER A 160 5.85 -5.98 0.25
C SER A 160 5.79 -4.64 -0.47
N LEU A 161 4.62 -4.03 -0.49
CA LEU A 161 4.41 -2.63 -0.81
C LEU A 161 3.29 -2.12 0.08
N VAL A 162 3.58 -1.04 0.79
CA VAL A 162 2.62 -0.39 1.68
C VAL A 162 2.52 1.07 1.27
N ASP A 163 1.36 1.45 0.78
CA ASP A 163 1.01 2.83 0.44
C ASP A 163 -0.21 3.31 1.25
N ALA A 164 -0.66 4.54 1.03
CA ALA A 164 -1.80 5.10 1.74
C ALA A 164 -3.14 4.46 1.34
N GLU A 165 -3.26 3.95 0.10
CA GLU A 165 -4.51 3.38 -0.42
C GLU A 165 -4.67 1.91 -0.06
N LYS A 166 -3.55 1.15 -0.04
CA LYS A 166 -3.57 -0.29 0.18
C LYS A 166 -2.22 -0.85 0.64
N LEU A 167 -2.25 -2.07 1.08
CA LEU A 167 -1.07 -2.91 1.23
C LEU A 167 -1.04 -4.02 0.17
N ARG A 168 0.17 -4.43 -0.21
CA ARG A 168 0.43 -5.59 -1.07
C ARG A 168 1.48 -6.46 -0.41
N PHE A 169 1.19 -7.75 -0.31
CA PHE A 169 2.06 -8.72 0.32
C PHE A 169 2.24 -9.95 -0.57
N ASP A 170 3.48 -10.23 -0.96
CA ASP A 170 3.86 -11.41 -1.72
C ASP A 170 4.52 -12.43 -0.77
N PHE A 171 4.07 -13.67 -0.79
CA PHE A 171 4.51 -14.69 0.15
C PHE A 171 4.65 -16.08 -0.49
N SER A 172 5.47 -16.94 0.14
CA SER A 172 5.63 -18.33 -0.29
C SER A 172 4.42 -19.16 0.06
N HIS A 173 3.70 -19.66 -0.96
CA HIS A 173 2.63 -20.64 -0.84
C HIS A 173 2.31 -21.26 -2.21
N TYR A 174 1.97 -22.55 -2.23
CA TYR A 174 1.90 -23.31 -3.47
C TYR A 174 0.50 -23.34 -4.11
N GLN A 175 -0.55 -23.06 -3.34
CA GLN A 175 -1.94 -23.18 -3.76
C GLN A 175 -2.70 -21.86 -3.64
N PRO A 176 -3.75 -21.62 -4.44
CA PRO A 176 -4.69 -20.53 -4.17
C PRO A 176 -5.33 -20.72 -2.80
N LEU A 177 -5.54 -19.60 -2.09
CA LEU A 177 -6.27 -19.65 -0.83
C LEU A 177 -7.74 -20.00 -1.08
N THR A 178 -8.27 -20.86 -0.26
CA THR A 178 -9.71 -21.16 -0.23
C THR A 178 -10.49 -19.99 0.37
N LYS A 179 -11.80 -19.96 0.10
CA LYS A 179 -12.67 -18.95 0.72
C LYS A 179 -12.66 -19.01 2.24
N ASP A 180 -12.59 -20.21 2.80
CA ASP A 180 -12.58 -20.42 4.24
C ASP A 180 -11.27 -19.94 4.88
N GLU A 181 -10.12 -20.16 4.23
CA GLU A 181 -8.83 -19.63 4.68
C GLU A 181 -8.81 -18.09 4.63
N ILE A 182 -9.35 -17.49 3.56
CA ILE A 182 -9.47 -16.02 3.47
C ILE A 182 -10.31 -15.47 4.63
N ILE A 183 -11.47 -16.11 4.90
CA ILE A 183 -12.35 -15.70 6.01
C ILE A 183 -11.65 -15.85 7.35
N GLN A 184 -10.90 -16.94 7.58
CA GLN A 184 -10.15 -17.15 8.82
C GLN A 184 -9.07 -16.08 9.02
N ILE A 185 -8.30 -15.77 7.99
CA ILE A 185 -7.25 -14.72 8.02
C ILE A 185 -7.88 -13.37 8.33
N GLU A 186 -8.92 -12.96 7.59
CA GLU A 186 -9.61 -11.68 7.82
C GLU A 186 -10.21 -11.61 9.23
N THR A 187 -10.81 -12.70 9.69
CA THR A 187 -11.40 -12.77 11.04
C THR A 187 -10.33 -12.59 12.09
N TRP A 188 -9.22 -13.32 11.98
CA TRP A 188 -8.13 -13.23 12.95
C TRP A 188 -7.55 -11.81 13.01
N VAL A 189 -7.24 -11.19 11.85
CA VAL A 189 -6.71 -9.82 11.81
C VAL A 189 -7.70 -8.83 12.46
N ASN A 190 -8.99 -8.91 12.11
CA ASN A 190 -10.00 -8.02 12.69
C ASN A 190 -10.25 -8.30 14.18
N ASP A 191 -10.02 -9.52 14.66
CA ASP A 191 -10.03 -9.83 16.10
C ASP A 191 -8.89 -9.13 16.82
N GLN A 192 -7.67 -9.15 16.28
CA GLN A 192 -6.53 -8.40 16.84
C GLN A 192 -6.78 -6.89 16.84
N ILE A 193 -7.41 -6.37 15.80
CA ILE A 193 -7.83 -4.96 15.73
C ILE A 193 -8.80 -4.64 16.88
N ARG A 194 -9.83 -5.46 17.11
CA ARG A 194 -10.82 -5.27 18.18
C ARG A 194 -10.24 -5.36 19.59
N LEU A 195 -9.17 -6.13 19.77
CA LEU A 195 -8.46 -6.21 21.05
C LEU A 195 -7.74 -4.91 21.40
N ASN A 196 -7.55 -4.01 20.44
CA ASN A 196 -6.90 -2.71 20.64
C ASN A 196 -5.55 -2.81 21.36
N LEU A 197 -4.69 -3.72 20.88
CA LEU A 197 -3.39 -4.03 21.47
C LEU A 197 -2.40 -2.89 21.27
N PRO A 198 -1.48 -2.64 22.20
CA PRO A 198 -0.44 -1.65 22.00
C PRO A 198 0.60 -2.14 21.00
N THR A 199 1.11 -1.20 20.20
CA THR A 199 2.29 -1.39 19.36
C THR A 199 3.49 -0.77 20.06
N SER A 200 4.60 -1.48 20.12
CA SER A 200 5.84 -0.98 20.68
C SER A 200 7.04 -1.33 19.80
N SER A 201 8.06 -0.52 19.84
CA SER A 201 9.31 -0.80 19.16
C SER A 201 10.50 -0.51 20.06
N LYS A 202 11.55 -1.33 19.92
CA LYS A 202 12.80 -1.18 20.66
C LYS A 202 13.99 -1.35 19.73
N LEU A 203 15.01 -0.52 19.94
CA LEU A 203 16.32 -0.76 19.32
C LEU A 203 17.10 -1.72 20.21
N MET A 204 17.68 -2.74 19.62
CA MET A 204 18.54 -3.71 20.32
C MET A 204 19.55 -4.32 19.36
N ASP A 205 20.53 -5.01 19.90
CA ASP A 205 21.51 -5.73 19.08
C ASP A 205 20.86 -6.90 18.34
N MET A 206 21.38 -7.25 17.15
CA MET A 206 20.83 -8.32 16.32
C MET A 206 20.76 -9.67 17.06
N ASP A 207 21.72 -9.97 17.92
CA ASP A 207 21.73 -11.23 18.66
C ASP A 207 20.67 -11.23 19.76
N GLU A 208 20.48 -10.12 20.47
CA GLU A 208 19.37 -9.93 21.42
C GLU A 208 18.01 -10.05 20.70
N ALA A 209 17.87 -9.46 19.51
CA ALA A 209 16.65 -9.54 18.72
C ALA A 209 16.29 -10.99 18.32
N LYS A 210 17.27 -11.83 18.00
CA LYS A 210 17.05 -13.27 17.75
C LYS A 210 16.55 -14.02 18.98
N GLU A 211 17.04 -13.65 20.17
CA GLU A 211 16.60 -14.27 21.43
C GLU A 211 15.13 -13.93 21.77
N THR A 212 14.63 -12.77 21.32
CA THR A 212 13.21 -12.42 21.48
C THR A 212 12.28 -13.20 20.56
N GLY A 213 12.83 -14.00 19.63
CA GLY A 213 12.06 -14.68 18.60
C GLY A 213 11.62 -13.78 17.45
N ALA A 214 12.17 -12.56 17.35
CA ALA A 214 11.84 -11.62 16.30
C ALA A 214 12.12 -12.19 14.91
N MET A 215 11.11 -12.15 14.03
CA MET A 215 11.24 -12.63 12.67
C MET A 215 11.98 -11.61 11.81
N ALA A 216 13.04 -12.07 11.13
CA ALA A 216 13.72 -11.28 10.13
C ALA A 216 13.04 -11.44 8.76
N LEU A 217 12.75 -10.34 8.08
CA LEU A 217 12.12 -10.36 6.77
C LEU A 217 13.14 -10.76 5.69
N PHE A 218 12.69 -11.55 4.71
CA PHE A 218 13.57 -12.06 3.66
C PHE A 218 14.02 -10.94 2.72
N GLY A 219 15.33 -10.87 2.46
CA GLY A 219 15.94 -9.95 1.47
C GLY A 219 16.34 -8.60 2.03
N GLU A 220 16.09 -8.30 3.30
CA GLU A 220 16.56 -7.09 3.95
C GLU A 220 17.98 -7.26 4.51
N LYS A 221 18.75 -6.17 4.45
CA LYS A 221 20.10 -6.11 5.05
C LYS A 221 19.99 -5.37 6.37
N TYR A 222 20.24 -6.07 7.44
CA TYR A 222 20.23 -5.51 8.79
C TYR A 222 21.65 -5.14 9.23
N GLY A 223 21.76 -4.03 9.99
CA GLY A 223 23.00 -3.69 10.70
C GLY A 223 23.14 -4.46 12.01
N ASP A 224 24.15 -4.08 12.79
CA ASP A 224 24.38 -4.67 14.12
C ASP A 224 23.27 -4.30 15.11
N VAL A 225 22.66 -3.12 14.97
CA VAL A 225 21.52 -2.64 15.76
C VAL A 225 20.29 -2.64 14.87
N VAL A 226 19.21 -3.26 15.37
CA VAL A 226 17.94 -3.44 14.67
C VAL A 226 16.77 -2.91 15.48
N ARG A 227 15.69 -2.53 14.78
CA ARG A 227 14.43 -2.12 15.41
C ARG A 227 13.49 -3.31 15.42
N VAL A 228 13.16 -3.80 16.62
CA VAL A 228 12.19 -4.85 16.86
C VAL A 228 10.84 -4.21 17.12
N LEU A 229 9.87 -4.54 16.26
CA LEU A 229 8.46 -4.17 16.38
C LEU A 229 7.70 -5.29 17.09
N SER A 230 6.87 -4.95 18.06
CA SER A 230 5.93 -5.86 18.70
C SER A 230 4.52 -5.30 18.62
N ILE A 231 3.57 -6.08 18.07
CA ILE A 231 2.15 -5.76 18.02
C ILE A 231 1.43 -6.79 18.91
N GLY A 232 1.04 -6.36 20.09
CA GLY A 232 0.58 -7.30 21.12
C GLY A 232 1.66 -8.31 21.52
N SER A 233 1.25 -9.56 21.74
CA SER A 233 2.15 -10.69 22.07
C SER A 233 2.50 -11.56 20.85
N ASP A 234 1.75 -11.48 19.79
CA ASP A 234 1.72 -12.51 18.73
C ASP A 234 2.56 -12.14 17.51
N SER A 235 2.75 -10.86 17.21
CA SER A 235 3.58 -10.40 16.10
C SER A 235 4.83 -9.68 16.61
N VAL A 236 6.00 -10.29 16.43
CA VAL A 236 7.31 -9.73 16.79
C VAL A 236 8.24 -9.84 15.58
N GLU A 237 8.56 -8.71 14.95
CA GLU A 237 9.30 -8.68 13.68
C GLU A 237 10.36 -7.58 13.65
N LEU A 238 11.42 -7.77 12.86
CA LEU A 238 12.38 -6.72 12.56
C LEU A 238 11.76 -5.75 11.56
N CYS A 239 11.45 -4.52 12.00
CA CYS A 239 10.83 -3.53 11.11
C CYS A 239 11.27 -2.11 11.44
N GLY A 240 11.85 -1.44 10.42
CA GLY A 240 12.24 -0.02 10.48
C GLY A 240 11.15 0.94 10.03
N GLY A 241 9.95 0.46 9.68
CA GLY A 241 8.83 1.28 9.22
C GLY A 241 8.12 2.08 10.32
N THR A 242 7.11 2.84 9.90
CA THR A 242 6.23 3.57 10.83
C THR A 242 4.93 2.80 11.04
N HIS A 243 4.39 2.83 12.26
CA HIS A 243 3.26 2.00 12.69
C HIS A 243 2.26 2.78 13.52
N GLY A 244 0.99 2.33 13.51
CA GLY A 244 -0.05 2.82 14.42
C GLY A 244 0.32 2.53 15.87
N GLN A 245 -0.16 3.35 16.79
CA GLN A 245 0.14 3.17 18.22
C GLN A 245 -0.61 1.98 18.83
N ARG A 246 -1.76 1.67 18.30
CA ARG A 246 -2.62 0.57 18.73
C ARG A 246 -3.27 -0.12 17.54
N THR A 247 -3.55 -1.40 17.68
CA THR A 247 -4.23 -2.15 16.60
C THR A 247 -5.64 -1.63 16.32
N GLY A 248 -6.33 -1.06 17.34
CA GLY A 248 -7.65 -0.45 17.16
C GLY A 248 -7.67 0.76 16.22
N ASP A 249 -6.55 1.45 16.05
CA ASP A 249 -6.42 2.59 15.14
C ASP A 249 -6.64 2.16 13.67
N ILE A 250 -6.40 0.89 13.35
CA ILE A 250 -6.58 0.31 11.99
C ILE A 250 -8.05 0.35 11.56
N GLY A 251 -8.99 0.20 12.49
CA GLY A 251 -10.43 0.19 12.22
C GLY A 251 -10.90 -1.12 11.60
N LEU A 252 -10.94 -1.22 10.28
CA LEU A 252 -11.36 -2.42 9.54
C LEU A 252 -10.24 -2.86 8.60
N PHE A 253 -9.99 -4.17 8.53
CA PHE A 253 -9.10 -4.80 7.55
C PHE A 253 -9.92 -5.64 6.56
N LYS A 254 -9.64 -5.50 5.25
CA LYS A 254 -10.30 -6.29 4.21
C LYS A 254 -9.33 -6.68 3.09
N MET A 255 -9.22 -7.97 2.82
CA MET A 255 -8.54 -8.48 1.63
C MET A 255 -9.37 -8.19 0.38
N ILE A 256 -8.73 -7.66 -0.66
CA ILE A 256 -9.40 -7.25 -1.91
C ILE A 256 -8.96 -8.06 -3.12
N LEU A 257 -7.80 -8.70 -3.05
CA LEU A 257 -7.25 -9.54 -4.10
C LEU A 257 -6.41 -10.66 -3.49
N GLU A 258 -6.53 -11.87 -4.04
CA GLU A 258 -5.61 -12.98 -3.83
C GLU A 258 -5.29 -13.60 -5.20
N THR A 259 -3.99 -13.73 -5.57
CA THR A 259 -3.58 -14.24 -6.89
C THR A 259 -2.18 -14.82 -6.86
N GLY A 260 -1.85 -15.66 -7.84
CA GLY A 260 -0.48 -16.13 -8.08
C GLY A 260 0.34 -15.11 -8.86
N THR A 261 1.61 -14.90 -8.47
CA THR A 261 2.54 -14.02 -9.19
C THR A 261 3.69 -14.77 -9.85
N ALA A 262 4.16 -15.82 -9.20
CA ALA A 262 5.22 -16.71 -9.69
C ALA A 262 5.00 -18.12 -9.14
N SER A 263 5.78 -19.08 -9.60
CA SER A 263 5.74 -20.45 -9.06
C SER A 263 6.03 -20.45 -7.57
N GLY A 264 5.09 -20.93 -6.75
CA GLY A 264 5.21 -20.97 -5.30
C GLY A 264 5.12 -19.61 -4.61
N VAL A 265 4.66 -18.55 -5.29
CA VAL A 265 4.47 -17.22 -4.71
C VAL A 265 3.05 -16.72 -4.93
N ARG A 266 2.37 -16.40 -3.85
CA ARG A 266 1.03 -15.81 -3.82
C ARG A 266 1.13 -14.32 -3.46
N ARG A 267 0.17 -13.55 -3.94
CA ARG A 267 0.00 -12.11 -3.65
C ARG A 267 -1.34 -11.85 -3.04
N ILE A 268 -1.35 -11.10 -1.96
CA ILE A 268 -2.55 -10.50 -1.37
C ILE A 268 -2.44 -8.98 -1.52
N GLU A 269 -3.57 -8.35 -1.88
CA GLU A 269 -3.78 -6.92 -1.67
C GLU A 269 -4.91 -6.74 -0.65
N ALA A 270 -4.75 -5.80 0.26
CA ALA A 270 -5.74 -5.50 1.29
C ALA A 270 -5.81 -3.99 1.55
N VAL A 271 -6.89 -3.56 2.17
CA VAL A 271 -7.17 -2.17 2.54
C VAL A 271 -7.57 -2.10 4.00
N THR A 272 -7.37 -0.93 4.62
CA THR A 272 -7.71 -0.69 6.03
C THR A 272 -8.56 0.58 6.20
N GLY A 273 -9.06 0.78 7.41
CA GLY A 273 -9.71 2.02 7.83
C GLY A 273 -10.85 2.44 6.90
N ASP A 274 -10.85 3.70 6.51
CA ASP A 274 -11.89 4.30 5.68
C ASP A 274 -11.98 3.68 4.28
N ASP A 275 -10.85 3.23 3.70
CA ASP A 275 -10.86 2.56 2.40
C ASP A 275 -11.58 1.21 2.45
N ALA A 276 -11.39 0.47 3.54
CA ALA A 276 -12.12 -0.78 3.76
C ALA A 276 -13.62 -0.53 3.97
N VAL A 277 -14.00 0.52 4.70
CA VAL A 277 -15.40 0.92 4.91
C VAL A 277 -16.03 1.40 3.60
N ARG A 278 -15.36 2.28 2.85
CA ARG A 278 -15.84 2.73 1.52
C ARG A 278 -16.09 1.55 0.59
N ARG A 279 -15.16 0.59 0.55
CA ARG A 279 -15.31 -0.60 -0.28
C ARG A 279 -16.50 -1.47 0.13
N PHE A 280 -16.76 -1.58 1.43
CA PHE A 280 -17.94 -2.28 1.92
C PHE A 280 -19.22 -1.59 1.46
N ILE A 281 -19.31 -0.27 1.61
CA ILE A 281 -20.47 0.53 1.14
C ILE A 281 -20.68 0.39 -0.37
N ASP A 282 -19.60 0.43 -1.16
CA ASP A 282 -19.66 0.26 -2.61
C ASP A 282 -20.16 -1.14 -3.02
N CYS A 283 -19.75 -2.18 -2.28
CA CYS A 283 -20.27 -3.54 -2.50
C CYS A 283 -21.77 -3.65 -2.18
N GLU A 284 -22.21 -3.07 -1.05
CA GLU A 284 -23.61 -3.01 -0.65
C GLU A 284 -24.46 -2.29 -1.71
N ASN A 285 -24.01 -1.13 -2.17
CA ASN A 285 -24.69 -0.37 -3.22
C ASN A 285 -24.80 -1.16 -4.53
N LYS A 286 -23.74 -1.85 -4.95
CA LYS A 286 -23.76 -2.69 -6.16
C LYS A 286 -24.73 -3.87 -6.05
N VAL A 287 -24.84 -4.48 -4.87
CA VAL A 287 -25.82 -5.55 -4.62
C VAL A 287 -27.25 -5.00 -4.69
N GLU A 288 -27.48 -3.81 -4.10
CA GLU A 288 -28.79 -3.14 -4.17
C GLU A 288 -29.17 -2.78 -5.61
N ASP A 289 -28.24 -2.16 -6.36
CA ASP A 289 -28.48 -1.80 -7.77
C ASP A 289 -28.80 -3.04 -8.62
N ALA A 290 -28.09 -4.15 -8.38
CA ALA A 290 -28.35 -5.41 -9.08
C ALA A 290 -29.74 -6.00 -8.73
N ALA A 291 -30.13 -5.95 -7.46
CA ALA A 291 -31.44 -6.40 -7.00
C ALA A 291 -32.57 -5.56 -7.63
N GLN A 292 -32.42 -4.24 -7.65
CA GLN A 292 -33.36 -3.31 -8.30
C GLN A 292 -33.47 -3.57 -9.81
N ALA A 293 -32.33 -3.73 -10.51
CA ALA A 293 -32.31 -4.02 -11.95
C ALA A 293 -33.05 -5.32 -12.30
N LEU A 294 -32.99 -6.31 -11.41
CA LEU A 294 -33.66 -7.61 -11.58
C LEU A 294 -35.05 -7.66 -10.95
N LYS A 295 -35.52 -6.55 -10.36
CA LYS A 295 -36.80 -6.47 -9.62
C LYS A 295 -36.95 -7.60 -8.58
N SER A 296 -35.91 -7.80 -7.80
CA SER A 296 -35.76 -8.82 -6.77
C SER A 296 -35.39 -8.21 -5.43
N SER A 297 -35.56 -8.94 -4.34
CA SER A 297 -34.91 -8.62 -3.08
C SER A 297 -33.42 -8.98 -3.13
N ARG A 298 -32.60 -8.48 -2.17
CA ARG A 298 -31.19 -8.88 -2.04
C ARG A 298 -31.06 -10.37 -1.78
N ASP A 299 -31.91 -10.91 -0.93
CA ASP A 299 -31.89 -12.33 -0.52
C ASP A 299 -32.23 -13.26 -1.68
N ASP A 300 -33.16 -12.86 -2.56
CA ASP A 300 -33.59 -13.66 -3.70
C ASP A 300 -32.77 -13.42 -4.98
N LEU A 301 -31.74 -12.56 -4.93
CA LEU A 301 -30.98 -12.13 -6.09
C LEU A 301 -30.38 -13.28 -6.88
N VAL A 302 -29.74 -14.23 -6.18
CA VAL A 302 -29.10 -15.40 -6.79
C VAL A 302 -30.13 -16.28 -7.48
N ASP A 303 -31.24 -16.57 -6.82
CA ASP A 303 -32.33 -17.39 -7.37
C ASP A 303 -32.94 -16.71 -8.60
N ARG A 304 -33.12 -15.40 -8.55
CA ARG A 304 -33.63 -14.61 -9.70
C ARG A 304 -32.70 -14.69 -10.90
N ILE A 305 -31.39 -14.60 -10.71
CA ILE A 305 -30.39 -14.75 -11.77
C ILE A 305 -30.47 -16.16 -12.38
N GLN A 306 -30.57 -17.21 -11.57
CA GLN A 306 -30.70 -18.59 -12.04
C GLN A 306 -31.98 -18.81 -12.84
N GLN A 307 -33.11 -18.26 -12.38
CA GLN A 307 -34.39 -18.30 -13.11
C GLN A 307 -34.26 -17.63 -14.48
N LEU A 308 -33.64 -16.44 -14.54
CA LEU A 308 -33.45 -15.72 -15.80
C LEU A 308 -32.54 -16.48 -16.76
N GLN A 309 -31.46 -17.06 -16.27
CA GLN A 309 -30.57 -17.92 -17.09
C GLN A 309 -31.29 -19.13 -17.66
N THR A 310 -32.14 -19.77 -16.84
CA THR A 310 -32.94 -20.93 -17.25
C THR A 310 -33.96 -20.52 -18.32
N SER A 311 -34.68 -19.42 -18.08
CA SER A 311 -35.67 -18.88 -19.03
C SER A 311 -35.02 -18.51 -20.37
N LEU A 312 -33.85 -17.88 -20.33
CA LEU A 312 -33.09 -17.52 -21.53
C LEU A 312 -32.74 -18.74 -22.36
N ARG A 313 -32.22 -19.81 -21.72
CA ARG A 313 -31.88 -21.07 -22.40
C ARG A 313 -33.10 -21.74 -23.07
N VAL A 314 -34.28 -21.68 -22.42
CA VAL A 314 -35.53 -22.19 -22.96
C VAL A 314 -35.96 -21.38 -24.21
N GLN A 315 -35.94 -20.05 -24.09
CA GLN A 315 -36.32 -19.14 -25.20
C GLN A 315 -35.35 -19.29 -26.40
N GLU A 316 -34.05 -19.46 -26.16
CA GLU A 316 -33.08 -19.71 -27.23
C GLU A 316 -33.39 -21.00 -27.99
N LYS A 317 -33.73 -22.10 -27.28
CA LYS A 317 -34.12 -23.36 -27.90
C LYS A 317 -35.40 -23.22 -28.71
N GLU A 318 -36.42 -22.53 -28.18
CA GLU A 318 -37.67 -22.29 -28.89
C GLU A 318 -37.45 -21.45 -30.15
N LEU A 319 -36.62 -20.41 -30.04
CA LEU A 319 -36.25 -19.56 -31.17
C LEU A 319 -35.54 -20.32 -32.28
N ILE A 320 -34.59 -21.22 -31.96
CA ILE A 320 -33.92 -22.09 -32.90
C ILE A 320 -34.92 -23.04 -33.59
N ALA A 321 -35.79 -23.66 -32.79
CA ALA A 321 -36.83 -24.55 -33.34
C ALA A 321 -37.80 -23.80 -34.28
N PHE A 322 -38.21 -22.60 -33.90
CA PHE A 322 -39.08 -21.75 -34.73
C PHE A 322 -38.40 -21.33 -36.04
N LYS A 323 -37.11 -20.92 -35.98
CA LYS A 323 -36.32 -20.58 -37.18
C LYS A 323 -36.16 -21.79 -38.12
N SER A 324 -35.90 -22.96 -37.58
CA SER A 324 -35.78 -24.20 -38.34
C SER A 324 -37.09 -24.56 -39.02
N LYS A 325 -38.20 -24.45 -38.33
CA LYS A 325 -39.55 -24.70 -38.89
C LYS A 325 -39.91 -23.68 -39.98
N ALA A 326 -39.60 -22.40 -39.78
CA ALA A 326 -39.84 -21.36 -40.80
C ALA A 326 -39.00 -21.57 -42.06
N ALA A 327 -37.72 -21.95 -41.89
CA ALA A 327 -36.83 -22.28 -43.03
C ALA A 327 -37.31 -23.51 -43.82
N SER A 328 -37.86 -24.55 -43.14
CA SER A 328 -38.42 -25.73 -43.79
C SER A 328 -39.70 -25.39 -44.56
N GLN A 329 -40.55 -24.49 -44.05
CA GLN A 329 -41.74 -24.05 -44.76
C GLN A 329 -41.44 -23.21 -45.99
N ALA A 330 -40.50 -22.24 -45.86
CA ALA A 330 -40.05 -21.43 -47.01
C ALA A 330 -39.37 -22.25 -48.12
N GLY A 331 -38.67 -23.36 -47.78
CA GLY A 331 -38.11 -24.30 -48.76
C GLY A 331 -39.16 -25.20 -49.44
N GLY A 332 -40.31 -25.46 -48.80
CA GLY A 332 -41.42 -26.23 -49.35
C GLY A 332 -42.30 -25.47 -50.37
N ASP A 333 -42.36 -24.15 -50.26
CA ASP A 333 -43.10 -23.28 -51.17
C ASP A 333 -42.33 -22.95 -52.49
N LEU A 334 -41.12 -23.46 -52.64
CA LEU A 334 -40.25 -23.29 -53.82
C LEU A 334 -40.15 -24.52 -54.73
N ILE A 335 -40.93 -25.57 -54.43
CA ILE A 335 -41.04 -26.78 -55.27
C ILE A 335 -42.49 -26.86 -55.78
#